data_f064f45e5b600f7245201d325862739e
#
_entry.id   f064f45e5b600f7245201d325862739e
#
_cell.length_a   1.000
_cell.length_b   1.000
_cell.length_c   1.000
_cell.angle_alpha   90.00
_cell.angle_beta   90.00
_cell.angle_gamma   90.00
#
_symmetry.space_group_name_H-M   'P 1'
#
loop_
_entity.id
_entity.type
_entity.pdbx_description
1 polymer ?
#
loop_
_entity_poly.entity_id
_entity_poly.type
_entity_poly.pdbx_seq_one_letter_code
_entity_poly.pdbx_strand_id
1 'polypeptide(L)'
;MQAPPYWSGYNWTSIQWISAFLNTELSATDRSLTEILVENDGSLPGSSFSAPTIDSEISKHYTQIRSFLDGEDTEQIFGAAYDDAQWVVLEWIEAIKFMNEYDAYTNGSRSLDDVRKFAHRAHVFYNLVQNQFDTSTCGGGITWNPALEPYKNAITNELFMASSIAMYLYFPGDYNTDPYPTANYSSDTNTTLPSLPFMQPHDPLFLDNAIKEYDWFKSQNFTNEQGLIVDGFHVSKGQTACDERNEMVYSYNQGVILSGLRGLWEATADPSYLADGYDLIATVIDATGWNTQDASKASEWAGLGRNGIMEDYCDAAANCSQDAQIFKGIYFHHLDIFCEPLPTETPLVQGVTVLADGDMAATHSEHCESYAAWVTHNAEAAISNRDQYNVIGGWWGEKQNNKNNDDGSQSATLDMAVPLSPGSWDVVNDPSILDHEPWTCERSCRQEAVGGPSSDNGSGSDATSIPHTELQKRDGRPSHTVDTQGSGVGVLRAASDFTRRMLEKTV
;
A
#
# COMPACT_ATOMS: atom_id res chain seq x y z
N MET A 1 16.55 4.64 -1.09
CA MET A 1 16.28 3.44 -1.92
C MET A 1 17.39 3.26 -2.93
N GLN A 2 17.75 2.03 -3.28
CA GLN A 2 18.79 1.80 -4.28
C GLN A 2 18.16 1.85 -5.68
N ALA A 3 18.89 2.46 -6.63
CA ALA A 3 18.42 2.54 -7.99
C ALA A 3 18.40 1.17 -8.69
N PRO A 4 17.50 0.94 -9.65
CA PRO A 4 17.65 -0.17 -10.59
C PRO A 4 19.07 -0.17 -11.21
N PRO A 5 19.70 -1.28 -11.45
CA PRO A 5 19.16 -2.50 -12.04
C PRO A 5 18.77 -3.60 -11.05
N TYR A 6 18.75 -3.33 -9.79
CA TYR A 6 18.35 -4.35 -8.79
C TYR A 6 16.85 -4.65 -8.82
N TRP A 7 16.08 -3.85 -9.50
CA TRP A 7 14.61 -3.91 -9.59
C TRP A 7 14.14 -4.34 -10.98
N SER A 8 15.03 -4.52 -11.92
CA SER A 8 14.71 -5.08 -13.24
C SER A 8 14.91 -6.59 -13.24
N GLY A 9 13.87 -7.32 -13.35
CA GLY A 9 13.57 -8.72 -13.65
C GLY A 9 14.59 -9.85 -13.53
N TYR A 10 15.87 -9.62 -13.57
CA TYR A 10 16.86 -10.69 -13.73
C TYR A 10 17.42 -11.30 -12.44
N ASN A 11 17.30 -10.62 -11.30
CA ASN A 11 17.71 -11.15 -9.99
C ASN A 11 16.75 -10.69 -8.89
N TRP A 12 15.53 -10.34 -9.24
CA TRP A 12 14.55 -9.89 -8.31
C TRP A 12 14.00 -11.09 -7.53
N THR A 13 14.22 -11.08 -6.23
CA THR A 13 13.69 -12.07 -5.29
C THR A 13 12.50 -11.52 -4.50
N SER A 14 12.10 -10.28 -4.77
CA SER A 14 10.97 -9.64 -4.15
C SER A 14 9.68 -9.92 -4.92
N ILE A 15 8.56 -9.80 -4.22
CA ILE A 15 7.23 -9.93 -4.79
C ILE A 15 6.92 -8.67 -5.60
N GLN A 16 6.37 -8.82 -6.79
CA GLN A 16 6.22 -7.70 -7.73
C GLN A 16 5.31 -6.57 -7.20
N TRP A 17 4.26 -6.91 -6.46
CA TRP A 17 3.36 -5.91 -5.88
C TRP A 17 4.04 -5.00 -4.86
N ILE A 18 5.02 -5.50 -4.10
CA ILE A 18 5.83 -4.68 -3.19
C ILE A 18 6.62 -3.64 -3.99
N SER A 19 7.16 -4.04 -5.14
CA SER A 19 7.86 -3.13 -6.03
C SER A 19 6.94 -2.00 -6.51
N ALA A 20 5.70 -2.34 -6.88
CA ALA A 20 4.70 -1.37 -7.28
C ALA A 20 4.43 -0.38 -6.15
N PHE A 21 4.21 -0.86 -4.92
CA PHE A 21 4.03 0.02 -3.78
C PHE A 21 5.27 0.89 -3.48
N LEU A 22 6.47 0.35 -3.59
CA LEU A 22 7.71 1.14 -3.43
C LEU A 22 7.82 2.25 -4.49
N ASN A 23 7.34 2.01 -5.71
CA ASN A 23 7.27 3.05 -6.74
C ASN A 23 6.17 4.07 -6.45
N THR A 24 5.04 3.64 -5.88
CA THR A 24 4.01 4.54 -5.34
C THR A 24 4.60 5.49 -4.31
N GLU A 25 5.37 4.98 -3.35
CA GLU A 25 6.04 5.80 -2.33
C GLU A 25 7.08 6.76 -2.91
N LEU A 26 7.81 6.37 -3.95
CA LEU A 26 8.71 7.29 -4.66
C LEU A 26 7.95 8.43 -5.32
N SER A 27 6.87 8.09 -6.03
CA SER A 27 6.03 9.08 -6.72
C SER A 27 5.36 10.04 -5.74
N ALA A 28 4.82 9.52 -4.64
CA ALA A 28 4.22 10.31 -3.58
C ALA A 28 5.26 11.21 -2.86
N THR A 29 6.47 10.69 -2.63
CA THR A 29 7.56 11.48 -2.07
C THR A 29 7.94 12.64 -2.98
N ASP A 30 8.01 12.40 -4.30
CA ASP A 30 8.32 13.45 -5.28
C ASP A 30 7.19 14.49 -5.39
N ARG A 31 5.93 14.09 -5.16
CA ARG A 31 4.81 15.05 -5.01
C ARG A 31 5.03 15.95 -3.81
N SER A 32 5.25 15.38 -2.62
CA SER A 32 5.53 16.15 -1.40
C SER A 32 6.73 17.09 -1.57
N LEU A 33 7.80 16.64 -2.26
CA LEU A 33 8.95 17.48 -2.57
C LEU A 33 8.60 18.60 -3.57
N THR A 34 7.72 18.33 -4.54
CA THR A 34 7.25 19.34 -5.51
C THR A 34 6.40 20.40 -4.83
N GLU A 35 5.52 20.02 -3.91
CA GLU A 35 4.75 20.97 -3.10
C GLU A 35 5.66 21.91 -2.29
N ILE A 36 6.73 21.38 -1.68
CA ILE A 36 7.73 22.19 -0.97
C ILE A 36 8.40 23.21 -1.92
N LEU A 37 8.69 22.82 -3.17
CA LEU A 37 9.25 23.73 -4.17
C LEU A 37 8.26 24.86 -4.55
N VAL A 38 6.98 24.54 -4.65
CA VAL A 38 5.92 25.52 -5.01
C VAL A 38 5.67 26.51 -3.88
N GLU A 39 5.52 26.02 -2.64
CA GLU A 39 5.07 26.83 -1.51
C GLU A 39 6.18 27.69 -0.89
N ASN A 40 7.40 27.18 -0.83
CA ASN A 40 8.47 27.77 -0.02
C ASN A 40 9.73 28.15 -0.83
N ASP A 41 9.65 28.32 -2.15
CA ASP A 41 10.84 28.52 -2.99
C ASP A 41 11.92 27.44 -2.74
N GLY A 42 11.49 26.24 -2.31
CA GLY A 42 12.37 25.12 -1.99
C GLY A 42 13.12 25.25 -0.67
N SER A 43 12.69 26.14 0.23
CA SER A 43 13.28 26.27 1.57
C SER A 43 12.35 25.69 2.61
N LEU A 44 12.76 24.58 3.24
CA LEU A 44 12.08 24.08 4.46
C LEU A 44 12.60 24.86 5.65
N PRO A 45 11.73 25.45 6.49
CA PRO A 45 12.15 26.12 7.72
C PRO A 45 13.00 25.19 8.58
N GLY A 46 14.24 25.61 8.89
CA GLY A 46 15.17 24.83 9.73
C GLY A 46 15.93 23.71 9.01
N SER A 47 15.78 23.54 7.69
CA SER A 47 16.52 22.55 6.92
C SER A 47 17.70 23.18 6.15
N SER A 48 18.71 22.37 5.83
CA SER A 48 19.82 22.75 4.95
C SER A 48 19.54 22.45 3.48
N PHE A 49 18.35 21.95 3.15
CA PHE A 49 17.97 21.64 1.77
C PHE A 49 17.62 22.92 1.01
N SER A 50 18.10 23.01 -0.21
CA SER A 50 17.81 24.10 -1.13
C SER A 50 16.98 23.60 -2.31
N ALA A 51 16.26 24.50 -2.99
CA ALA A 51 15.48 24.16 -4.17
C ALA A 51 16.28 23.34 -5.22
N PRO A 52 17.55 23.70 -5.58
CA PRO A 52 18.34 22.88 -6.49
C PRO A 52 18.64 21.46 -5.97
N THR A 53 18.75 21.29 -4.65
CA THR A 53 18.96 19.96 -4.03
C THR A 53 17.70 19.11 -4.17
N ILE A 54 16.54 19.68 -3.86
CA ILE A 54 15.24 19.00 -3.99
C ILE A 54 14.97 18.62 -5.45
N ASP A 55 15.15 19.55 -6.39
CA ASP A 55 14.96 19.29 -7.82
C ASP A 55 15.90 18.18 -8.35
N SER A 56 17.12 18.12 -7.81
CA SER A 56 18.07 17.04 -8.12
C SER A 56 17.59 15.67 -7.62
N GLU A 57 17.02 15.59 -6.42
CA GLU A 57 16.47 14.34 -5.90
C GLU A 57 15.23 13.91 -6.67
N ILE A 58 14.30 14.82 -6.97
CA ILE A 58 13.15 14.55 -7.85
C ILE A 58 13.61 13.98 -9.19
N SER A 59 14.59 14.61 -9.84
CA SER A 59 15.10 14.14 -11.13
C SER A 59 15.71 12.75 -11.08
N LYS A 60 16.33 12.39 -9.97
CA LYS A 60 16.90 11.07 -9.71
C LYS A 60 15.79 10.03 -9.49
N HIS A 61 14.81 10.34 -8.65
CA HIS A 61 13.67 9.47 -8.39
C HIS A 61 12.84 9.25 -9.65
N TYR A 62 12.61 10.29 -10.44
CA TYR A 62 11.89 10.16 -11.71
C TYR A 62 12.52 9.13 -12.65
N THR A 63 13.86 9.11 -12.73
CA THR A 63 14.56 8.07 -13.50
C THR A 63 14.29 6.66 -12.97
N GLN A 64 14.15 6.51 -11.66
CA GLN A 64 13.82 5.24 -11.03
C GLN A 64 12.35 4.85 -11.31
N ILE A 65 11.41 5.76 -11.12
CA ILE A 65 9.98 5.56 -11.39
C ILE A 65 9.78 5.01 -12.82
N ARG A 66 10.38 5.63 -13.81
CA ARG A 66 10.29 5.17 -15.20
C ARG A 66 10.82 3.77 -15.44
N SER A 67 11.78 3.33 -14.66
CA SER A 67 12.40 2.01 -14.84
C SER A 67 11.52 0.85 -14.38
N PHE A 68 10.50 1.08 -13.57
CA PHE A 68 9.54 0.05 -13.16
C PHE A 68 8.72 -0.47 -14.35
N LEU A 69 8.49 0.38 -15.36
CA LEU A 69 7.76 -0.02 -16.57
C LEU A 69 8.35 -1.27 -17.24
N ASP A 70 9.65 -1.47 -17.13
CA ASP A 70 10.36 -2.62 -17.73
C ASP A 70 10.33 -3.88 -16.82
N GLY A 71 9.97 -3.73 -15.54
CA GLY A 71 10.00 -4.80 -14.55
C GLY A 71 8.68 -5.52 -14.33
N GLU A 72 7.57 -4.99 -14.82
CA GLU A 72 6.23 -5.54 -14.58
C GLU A 72 5.82 -6.51 -15.68
N ASP A 73 5.44 -7.69 -15.27
CA ASP A 73 4.97 -8.76 -16.15
C ASP A 73 3.53 -9.12 -15.80
N THR A 74 2.61 -8.82 -16.74
CA THR A 74 1.18 -9.06 -16.55
C THR A 74 0.83 -10.53 -16.37
N GLU A 75 1.58 -11.44 -17.00
CA GLU A 75 1.32 -12.88 -16.89
C GLU A 75 1.75 -13.39 -15.51
N GLN A 76 2.89 -12.95 -15.00
CA GLN A 76 3.35 -13.35 -13.67
C GLN A 76 2.44 -12.80 -12.56
N ILE A 77 2.07 -11.52 -12.62
CA ILE A 77 1.21 -10.90 -11.62
C ILE A 77 -0.20 -11.48 -11.70
N PHE A 78 -0.78 -11.58 -12.90
CA PHE A 78 -2.13 -12.11 -13.08
C PHE A 78 -2.27 -13.58 -12.68
N GLY A 79 -1.21 -14.37 -12.80
CA GLY A 79 -1.19 -15.76 -12.35
C GLY A 79 -1.22 -15.93 -10.83
N ALA A 80 -1.03 -14.83 -10.07
CA ALA A 80 -0.98 -14.83 -8.61
C ALA A 80 -2.33 -14.42 -8.01
N ALA A 81 -2.57 -13.13 -7.78
CA ALA A 81 -3.74 -12.63 -7.08
C ALA A 81 -4.23 -11.30 -7.67
N TYR A 82 -5.52 -11.00 -7.48
CA TYR A 82 -6.11 -9.78 -8.05
C TYR A 82 -5.68 -8.50 -7.33
N ASP A 83 -5.28 -8.55 -6.08
CA ASP A 83 -4.68 -7.42 -5.35
C ASP A 83 -3.34 -7.00 -5.96
N ASP A 84 -2.48 -7.97 -6.35
CA ASP A 84 -1.19 -7.69 -6.99
C ASP A 84 -1.36 -6.78 -8.22
N ALA A 85 -2.34 -7.07 -9.08
CA ALA A 85 -2.62 -6.24 -10.25
C ALA A 85 -3.07 -4.81 -9.88
N GLN A 86 -3.77 -4.66 -8.77
CA GLN A 86 -4.32 -3.37 -8.36
C GLN A 86 -3.28 -2.46 -7.70
N TRP A 87 -2.27 -3.03 -7.03
CA TRP A 87 -1.11 -2.28 -6.58
C TRP A 87 -0.41 -1.58 -7.75
N VAL A 88 -0.30 -2.25 -8.89
CA VAL A 88 0.26 -1.67 -10.12
C VAL A 88 -0.62 -0.54 -10.67
N VAL A 89 -1.94 -0.66 -10.60
CA VAL A 89 -2.84 0.45 -10.98
C VAL A 89 -2.57 1.69 -10.14
N LEU A 90 -2.52 1.54 -8.81
CA LEU A 90 -2.27 2.66 -7.90
C LEU A 90 -0.88 3.27 -8.12
N GLU A 91 0.13 2.44 -8.38
CA GLU A 91 1.49 2.87 -8.72
C GLU A 91 1.49 3.87 -9.88
N TRP A 92 0.90 3.49 -11.00
CA TRP A 92 0.93 4.33 -12.19
C TRP A 92 0.02 5.54 -12.09
N ILE A 93 -1.08 5.45 -11.35
CA ILE A 93 -1.91 6.62 -11.09
C ILE A 93 -1.17 7.63 -10.18
N GLU A 94 -0.44 7.18 -9.15
CA GLU A 94 0.35 8.08 -8.32
C GLU A 94 1.50 8.72 -9.12
N ALA A 95 2.15 7.97 -10.00
CA ALA A 95 3.16 8.51 -10.90
C ALA A 95 2.58 9.57 -11.87
N ILE A 96 1.35 9.38 -12.37
CA ILE A 96 0.65 10.37 -13.20
C ILE A 96 0.35 11.64 -12.39
N LYS A 97 -0.12 11.53 -11.15
CA LYS A 97 -0.35 12.67 -10.26
C LYS A 97 0.93 13.48 -10.09
N PHE A 98 2.02 12.81 -9.70
CA PHE A 98 3.33 13.43 -9.56
C PHE A 98 3.77 14.16 -10.84
N MET A 99 3.68 13.50 -12.00
CA MET A 99 4.12 14.10 -13.26
C MET A 99 3.33 15.33 -13.63
N ASN A 100 2.02 15.34 -13.41
CA ASN A 100 1.16 16.49 -13.68
C ASN A 100 1.51 17.68 -12.78
N GLU A 101 1.76 17.46 -11.50
CA GLU A 101 2.14 18.51 -10.55
C GLU A 101 3.53 19.08 -10.84
N TYR A 102 4.51 18.21 -11.10
CA TYR A 102 5.86 18.64 -11.42
C TYR A 102 5.96 19.38 -12.76
N ASP A 103 5.21 18.96 -13.79
CA ASP A 103 5.12 19.68 -15.06
C ASP A 103 4.46 21.05 -14.89
N ALA A 104 3.43 21.16 -14.04
CA ALA A 104 2.82 22.44 -13.72
C ALA A 104 3.83 23.39 -13.05
N TYR A 105 4.63 22.90 -12.09
CA TYR A 105 5.69 23.68 -11.44
C TYR A 105 6.78 24.13 -12.40
N THR A 106 7.26 23.22 -13.25
CA THR A 106 8.38 23.52 -14.18
C THR A 106 7.96 24.25 -15.45
N ASN A 107 6.64 24.50 -15.67
CA ASN A 107 6.08 24.93 -16.95
C ASN A 107 6.54 24.04 -18.11
N GLY A 108 6.71 22.77 -17.81
CA GLY A 108 7.23 21.74 -18.71
C GLY A 108 6.14 20.95 -19.43
N SER A 109 6.57 20.18 -20.41
CA SER A 109 5.75 19.14 -21.05
C SER A 109 6.58 17.87 -21.24
N ARG A 110 7.57 17.66 -20.35
CA ARG A 110 8.55 16.56 -20.48
C ARG A 110 7.89 15.18 -20.36
N SER A 111 6.76 15.13 -19.67
CA SER A 111 6.15 13.88 -19.20
C SER A 111 5.02 13.37 -20.08
N LEU A 112 4.55 14.09 -21.09
CA LEU A 112 3.37 13.68 -21.86
C LEU A 112 3.45 12.25 -22.43
N ASP A 113 4.63 11.85 -22.92
CA ASP A 113 4.81 10.49 -23.44
C ASP A 113 4.87 9.45 -22.31
N ASP A 114 5.45 9.80 -21.17
CA ASP A 114 5.51 8.93 -20.01
C ASP A 114 4.14 8.81 -19.36
N VAL A 115 3.39 9.90 -19.19
CA VAL A 115 2.01 9.88 -18.69
C VAL A 115 1.12 8.97 -19.54
N ARG A 116 1.27 8.98 -20.87
CA ARG A 116 0.52 8.09 -21.76
C ARG A 116 0.89 6.61 -21.55
N LYS A 117 2.17 6.32 -21.35
CA LYS A 117 2.64 4.95 -21.07
C LYS A 117 2.14 4.46 -19.71
N PHE A 118 2.21 5.32 -18.69
CA PHE A 118 1.71 5.01 -17.34
C PHE A 118 0.20 4.80 -17.37
N ALA A 119 -0.55 5.66 -18.08
CA ALA A 119 -1.98 5.49 -18.25
C ALA A 119 -2.34 4.16 -18.94
N HIS A 120 -1.65 3.83 -20.02
CA HIS A 120 -1.86 2.53 -20.67
C HIS A 120 -1.55 1.37 -19.73
N ARG A 121 -0.47 1.46 -18.96
CA ARG A 121 -0.09 0.43 -17.99
C ARG A 121 -1.16 0.27 -16.89
N ALA A 122 -1.61 1.37 -16.31
CA ALA A 122 -2.72 1.34 -15.33
C ALA A 122 -3.97 0.69 -15.93
N HIS A 123 -4.33 1.02 -17.18
CA HIS A 123 -5.47 0.42 -17.86
C HIS A 123 -5.29 -1.09 -18.10
N VAL A 124 -4.10 -1.55 -18.48
CA VAL A 124 -3.79 -2.98 -18.64
C VAL A 124 -4.09 -3.75 -17.36
N PHE A 125 -3.56 -3.30 -16.24
CA PHE A 125 -3.73 -3.97 -14.95
C PHE A 125 -5.16 -3.83 -14.40
N TYR A 126 -5.79 -2.67 -14.55
CA TYR A 126 -7.19 -2.49 -14.18
C TYR A 126 -8.13 -3.42 -14.96
N ASN A 127 -7.86 -3.61 -16.26
CA ASN A 127 -8.65 -4.51 -17.11
C ASN A 127 -8.61 -5.98 -16.66
N LEU A 128 -7.57 -6.41 -15.95
CA LEU A 128 -7.50 -7.76 -15.38
C LEU A 128 -8.55 -7.98 -14.28
N VAL A 129 -8.94 -6.94 -13.56
CA VAL A 129 -9.75 -7.03 -12.35
C VAL A 129 -11.16 -6.45 -12.50
N GLN A 130 -11.37 -5.46 -13.38
CA GLN A 130 -12.62 -4.70 -13.47
C GLN A 130 -13.92 -5.52 -13.62
N ASN A 131 -13.84 -6.75 -14.14
CA ASN A 131 -15.00 -7.62 -14.36
C ASN A 131 -15.06 -8.81 -13.38
N GLN A 132 -14.26 -8.78 -12.30
CA GLN A 132 -14.14 -9.93 -11.40
C GLN A 132 -15.05 -9.83 -10.16
N PHE A 133 -15.87 -8.80 -10.07
CA PHE A 133 -16.90 -8.71 -9.04
C PHE A 133 -17.92 -9.83 -9.21
N ASP A 134 -17.90 -10.78 -8.27
CA ASP A 134 -18.69 -12.02 -8.36
C ASP A 134 -19.79 -12.06 -7.31
N THR A 135 -21.04 -12.12 -7.75
CA THR A 135 -22.23 -12.24 -6.88
C THR A 135 -22.62 -13.68 -6.56
N SER A 136 -21.97 -14.67 -7.12
CA SER A 136 -22.26 -16.09 -6.87
C SER A 136 -21.80 -16.55 -5.50
N THR A 137 -20.79 -15.91 -4.96
CA THR A 137 -20.27 -16.12 -3.60
C THR A 137 -20.34 -14.83 -2.80
N CYS A 138 -20.71 -14.93 -1.52
CA CYS A 138 -20.79 -13.80 -0.57
C CYS A 138 -21.70 -12.65 -1.02
N GLY A 139 -22.53 -12.85 -2.02
CA GLY A 139 -23.39 -11.81 -2.60
C GLY A 139 -22.66 -10.71 -3.34
N GLY A 140 -21.33 -10.78 -3.52
CA GLY A 140 -20.51 -9.77 -4.18
C GLY A 140 -19.02 -9.91 -3.87
N GLY A 141 -18.29 -8.83 -4.22
CA GLY A 141 -16.87 -8.69 -3.99
C GLY A 141 -15.99 -9.48 -4.95
N ILE A 142 -14.70 -9.23 -4.86
CA ILE A 142 -13.67 -9.88 -5.68
C ILE A 142 -12.96 -10.95 -4.83
N THR A 143 -12.76 -12.13 -5.41
CA THR A 143 -11.96 -13.16 -4.75
C THR A 143 -10.47 -12.80 -4.83
N TRP A 144 -9.71 -13.14 -3.79
CA TRP A 144 -8.28 -12.84 -3.73
C TRP A 144 -7.51 -13.49 -4.90
N ASN A 145 -7.55 -14.81 -4.99
CA ASN A 145 -6.82 -15.55 -6.01
C ASN A 145 -7.78 -16.50 -6.76
N PRO A 146 -7.97 -16.32 -8.07
CA PRO A 146 -8.91 -17.13 -8.85
C PRO A 146 -8.49 -18.60 -9.00
N ALA A 147 -7.24 -18.94 -8.72
CA ALA A 147 -6.74 -20.31 -8.79
C ALA A 147 -6.92 -21.10 -7.48
N LEU A 148 -7.40 -20.44 -6.41
CA LEU A 148 -7.60 -21.03 -5.10
C LEU A 148 -9.09 -21.12 -4.72
N GLU A 149 -9.40 -21.79 -3.61
CA GLU A 149 -10.76 -21.77 -3.05
C GLU A 149 -11.19 -20.32 -2.75
N PRO A 150 -12.46 -19.97 -2.90
CA PRO A 150 -12.90 -18.59 -2.80
C PRO A 150 -12.58 -17.96 -1.45
N TYR A 151 -11.83 -16.88 -1.50
CA TYR A 151 -11.51 -16.04 -0.36
C TYR A 151 -11.76 -14.58 -0.71
N LYS A 152 -12.69 -13.94 -0.04
CA LYS A 152 -13.02 -12.52 -0.17
C LYS A 152 -12.29 -11.79 0.96
N ASN A 153 -11.06 -11.34 0.70
CA ASN A 153 -10.27 -10.63 1.68
C ASN A 153 -10.45 -9.11 1.61
N ALA A 154 -10.10 -8.43 2.68
CA ALA A 154 -10.24 -6.99 2.78
C ALA A 154 -9.38 -6.29 1.72
N ILE A 155 -8.10 -6.64 1.65
CA ILE A 155 -7.15 -5.91 0.79
C ILE A 155 -7.54 -5.93 -0.70
N THR A 156 -7.94 -7.07 -1.26
CA THR A 156 -8.33 -7.15 -2.68
C THR A 156 -9.51 -6.23 -2.98
N ASN A 157 -10.48 -6.18 -2.08
CA ASN A 157 -11.71 -5.41 -2.24
C ASN A 157 -11.50 -3.92 -1.95
N GLU A 158 -10.71 -3.58 -0.96
CA GLU A 158 -10.28 -2.19 -0.69
C GLU A 158 -9.46 -1.62 -1.84
N LEU A 159 -8.54 -2.40 -2.39
CA LEU A 159 -7.75 -2.00 -3.55
C LEU A 159 -8.63 -1.79 -4.79
N PHE A 160 -9.66 -2.63 -4.99
CA PHE A 160 -10.55 -2.44 -6.13
C PHE A 160 -11.37 -1.16 -5.99
N MET A 161 -11.84 -0.85 -4.80
CA MET A 161 -12.48 0.45 -4.53
C MET A 161 -11.49 1.60 -4.77
N ALA A 162 -10.30 1.54 -4.16
CA ALA A 162 -9.30 2.60 -4.24
C ALA A 162 -8.77 2.81 -5.66
N SER A 163 -8.45 1.71 -6.38
CA SER A 163 -7.99 1.79 -7.76
C SER A 163 -9.07 2.29 -8.71
N SER A 164 -10.33 1.86 -8.52
CA SER A 164 -11.45 2.33 -9.34
C SER A 164 -11.68 3.81 -9.18
N ILE A 165 -11.73 4.33 -7.94
CA ILE A 165 -11.93 5.76 -7.74
C ILE A 165 -10.70 6.58 -8.18
N ALA A 166 -9.48 6.06 -8.01
CA ALA A 166 -8.27 6.72 -8.51
C ALA A 166 -8.26 6.79 -10.04
N MET A 167 -8.70 5.74 -10.74
CA MET A 167 -8.92 5.74 -12.19
C MET A 167 -9.98 6.77 -12.59
N TYR A 168 -11.07 6.90 -11.84
CA TYR A 168 -12.10 7.92 -12.13
C TYR A 168 -11.54 9.34 -12.02
N LEU A 169 -10.76 9.62 -11.00
CA LEU A 169 -10.31 10.97 -10.68
C LEU A 169 -9.08 11.41 -11.49
N TYR A 170 -8.10 10.53 -11.69
CA TYR A 170 -6.76 10.92 -12.15
C TYR A 170 -6.34 10.28 -13.47
N PHE A 171 -7.05 9.28 -13.96
CA PHE A 171 -6.72 8.61 -15.20
C PHE A 171 -6.96 9.55 -16.40
N PRO A 172 -5.93 9.85 -17.21
CA PRO A 172 -6.06 10.83 -18.30
C PRO A 172 -6.70 10.28 -19.57
N GLY A 173 -7.19 9.04 -19.52
CA GLY A 173 -7.65 8.29 -20.68
C GLY A 173 -6.53 7.50 -21.34
N ASP A 174 -6.94 6.45 -22.07
CA ASP A 174 -6.04 5.62 -22.87
C ASP A 174 -6.53 5.55 -24.31
N TYR A 175 -5.79 6.16 -25.22
CA TYR A 175 -6.05 6.23 -26.66
C TYR A 175 -5.22 5.22 -27.43
N ASN A 176 -4.82 4.15 -26.77
CA ASN A 176 -3.85 3.21 -27.28
C ASN A 176 -4.35 2.43 -28.50
N THR A 177 -3.87 2.81 -29.67
CA THR A 177 -4.00 2.00 -30.89
C THR A 177 -2.79 1.10 -31.12
N ASP A 178 -1.65 1.46 -30.55
CA ASP A 178 -0.40 0.70 -30.63
C ASP A 178 0.17 0.50 -29.22
N PRO A 179 0.27 -0.74 -28.71
CA PRO A 179 0.82 -1.02 -27.40
C PRO A 179 2.28 -0.59 -27.32
N TYR A 180 2.68 -0.01 -26.18
CA TYR A 180 4.05 0.44 -25.97
C TYR A 180 4.96 -0.76 -25.67
N PRO A 181 5.96 -1.06 -26.52
CA PRO A 181 6.96 -2.07 -26.20
C PRO A 181 7.86 -1.54 -25.08
N THR A 182 8.15 -2.38 -24.10
CA THR A 182 9.27 -2.15 -23.18
C THR A 182 10.54 -2.79 -23.72
N ALA A 183 11.71 -2.22 -23.43
CA ALA A 183 12.97 -2.72 -23.98
C ALA A 183 13.27 -4.16 -23.55
N ASN A 184 13.05 -4.48 -22.27
CA ASN A 184 13.27 -5.82 -21.72
C ASN A 184 12.15 -6.78 -22.06
N TYR A 185 10.91 -6.33 -22.00
CA TYR A 185 9.74 -7.15 -22.32
C TYR A 185 9.78 -7.65 -23.77
N SER A 186 10.16 -6.79 -24.71
CA SER A 186 10.26 -7.17 -26.12
C SER A 186 11.49 -8.02 -26.45
N SER A 187 12.59 -7.89 -25.70
CA SER A 187 13.82 -8.66 -25.96
C SER A 187 13.75 -10.10 -25.43
N ASP A 188 13.13 -10.29 -24.28
CA ASP A 188 13.14 -11.58 -23.59
C ASP A 188 11.88 -12.42 -23.89
N THR A 189 10.73 -11.79 -24.05
CA THR A 189 9.45 -12.49 -24.31
C THR A 189 8.95 -12.31 -25.73
N ASN A 190 9.54 -11.40 -26.49
CA ASN A 190 9.06 -10.99 -27.82
C ASN A 190 7.58 -10.55 -27.82
N THR A 191 7.10 -10.05 -26.68
CA THR A 191 5.75 -9.55 -26.48
C THR A 191 5.72 -8.03 -26.36
N THR A 192 4.61 -7.43 -26.64
CA THR A 192 4.30 -6.01 -26.39
C THR A 192 3.17 -5.94 -25.38
N LEU A 193 3.02 -4.80 -24.71
CA LEU A 193 1.83 -4.57 -23.91
C LEU A 193 0.56 -4.77 -24.76
N PRO A 194 -0.49 -5.38 -24.20
CA PRO A 194 -1.70 -5.66 -24.96
C PRO A 194 -2.35 -4.38 -25.48
N SER A 195 -2.98 -4.48 -26.66
CA SER A 195 -3.85 -3.43 -27.17
C SER A 195 -5.21 -3.56 -26.48
N LEU A 196 -5.68 -2.45 -25.88
CA LEU A 196 -6.96 -2.39 -25.19
C LEU A 196 -7.96 -1.50 -25.93
N PRO A 197 -9.26 -1.66 -25.71
CA PRO A 197 -10.26 -0.69 -26.16
C PRO A 197 -9.95 0.71 -25.61
N PHE A 198 -10.28 1.74 -26.40
CA PHE A 198 -10.23 3.11 -25.94
C PHE A 198 -10.98 3.29 -24.61
N MET A 199 -10.34 3.93 -23.63
CA MET A 199 -10.93 4.28 -22.35
C MET A 199 -10.86 5.80 -22.17
N GLN A 200 -12.00 6.41 -21.84
CA GLN A 200 -12.05 7.85 -21.61
C GLN A 200 -11.61 8.23 -20.19
N PRO A 201 -11.08 9.44 -20.00
CA PRO A 201 -10.94 9.98 -18.65
C PRO A 201 -12.33 10.12 -18.02
N HIS A 202 -12.41 9.90 -16.72
CA HIS A 202 -13.65 10.01 -15.92
C HIS A 202 -14.80 9.12 -16.43
N ASP A 203 -14.48 7.93 -16.97
CA ASP A 203 -15.51 6.98 -17.39
C ASP A 203 -16.38 6.61 -16.18
N PRO A 204 -17.71 6.74 -16.25
CA PRO A 204 -18.62 6.42 -15.15
C PRO A 204 -18.45 4.99 -14.59
N LEU A 205 -17.98 4.06 -15.41
CA LEU A 205 -17.71 2.69 -14.98
C LEU A 205 -16.79 2.63 -13.76
N PHE A 206 -15.78 3.49 -13.70
CA PHE A 206 -14.84 3.53 -12.57
C PHE A 206 -15.54 3.93 -11.28
N LEU A 207 -16.36 5.00 -11.32
CA LEU A 207 -17.11 5.45 -10.15
C LEU A 207 -18.15 4.42 -9.71
N ASP A 208 -18.88 3.84 -10.66
CA ASP A 208 -19.87 2.79 -10.38
C ASP A 208 -19.22 1.56 -9.72
N ASN A 209 -18.04 1.15 -10.19
CA ASN A 209 -17.27 0.06 -9.58
C ASN A 209 -16.85 0.39 -8.15
N ALA A 210 -16.35 1.60 -7.89
CA ALA A 210 -15.92 2.00 -6.56
C ALA A 210 -17.07 2.04 -5.55
N ILE A 211 -18.21 2.63 -5.93
CA ILE A 211 -19.42 2.69 -5.10
C ILE A 211 -19.96 1.28 -4.83
N LYS A 212 -20.09 0.47 -5.86
CA LYS A 212 -20.59 -0.90 -5.77
C LYS A 212 -19.72 -1.76 -4.84
N GLU A 213 -18.41 -1.62 -4.94
CA GLU A 213 -17.48 -2.36 -4.10
C GLU A 213 -17.60 -1.93 -2.64
N TYR A 214 -17.66 -0.61 -2.39
CA TYR A 214 -17.79 -0.08 -1.03
C TYR A 214 -19.11 -0.49 -0.37
N ASP A 215 -20.24 -0.43 -1.11
CA ASP A 215 -21.55 -0.85 -0.62
C ASP A 215 -21.54 -2.33 -0.23
N TRP A 216 -20.90 -3.17 -1.04
CA TRP A 216 -20.73 -4.58 -0.71
C TRP A 216 -19.84 -4.75 0.53
N PHE A 217 -18.68 -4.11 0.58
CA PHE A 217 -17.74 -4.18 1.69
C PHE A 217 -18.41 -3.83 3.03
N LYS A 218 -19.15 -2.73 3.07
CA LYS A 218 -19.95 -2.31 4.24
C LYS A 218 -20.98 -3.34 4.63
N SER A 219 -21.60 -4.03 3.67
CA SER A 219 -22.63 -5.03 3.92
C SER A 219 -22.11 -6.32 4.56
N GLN A 220 -20.80 -6.63 4.38
CA GLN A 220 -20.19 -7.89 4.83
C GLN A 220 -19.67 -7.84 6.27
N ASN A 221 -19.70 -6.69 6.93
CA ASN A 221 -19.22 -6.53 8.30
C ASN A 221 -17.75 -7.01 8.48
N PHE A 222 -16.83 -6.38 7.77
CA PHE A 222 -15.40 -6.67 7.86
C PHE A 222 -14.76 -6.23 9.20
N THR A 223 -15.48 -5.58 10.10
CA THR A 223 -14.92 -5.07 11.36
C THR A 223 -15.09 -6.06 12.52
N ASN A 224 -14.06 -6.17 13.36
CA ASN A 224 -14.12 -6.90 14.62
C ASN A 224 -14.81 -6.10 15.74
N GLU A 225 -14.85 -6.64 16.97
CA GLU A 225 -15.47 -5.96 18.13
C GLU A 225 -14.80 -4.63 18.50
N GLN A 226 -13.54 -4.42 18.10
CA GLN A 226 -12.82 -3.17 18.32
C GLN A 226 -13.08 -2.14 17.20
N GLY A 227 -13.72 -2.55 16.10
CA GLY A 227 -13.92 -1.72 14.91
C GLY A 227 -12.76 -1.77 13.91
N LEU A 228 -11.77 -2.64 14.11
CA LEU A 228 -10.67 -2.86 13.17
C LEU A 228 -11.09 -3.80 12.04
N ILE A 229 -10.62 -3.53 10.82
CA ILE A 229 -10.88 -4.36 9.65
C ILE A 229 -10.10 -5.67 9.76
N VAL A 230 -10.82 -6.78 9.64
CA VAL A 230 -10.25 -8.14 9.63
C VAL A 230 -9.89 -8.57 8.21
N ASP A 231 -9.05 -9.60 8.11
CA ASP A 231 -8.48 -10.02 6.83
C ASP A 231 -9.51 -10.51 5.82
N GLY A 232 -10.52 -11.28 6.20
CA GLY A 232 -11.53 -11.67 5.22
C GLY A 232 -12.40 -12.85 5.56
N PHE A 233 -12.98 -13.39 4.52
CA PHE A 233 -13.95 -14.49 4.61
C PHE A 233 -13.66 -15.57 3.58
N HIS A 234 -13.68 -16.82 4.05
CA HIS A 234 -13.70 -17.98 3.19
C HIS A 234 -15.11 -18.46 2.97
N VAL A 235 -15.26 -19.27 1.94
CA VAL A 235 -16.49 -19.95 1.59
C VAL A 235 -16.26 -21.45 1.77
N SER A 236 -16.92 -22.05 2.75
CA SER A 236 -16.84 -23.49 2.97
C SER A 236 -17.29 -24.27 1.74
N LYS A 237 -16.71 -25.43 1.51
CA LYS A 237 -16.99 -26.27 0.36
C LYS A 237 -18.48 -26.56 0.18
N GLY A 238 -19.02 -26.14 -0.99
CA GLY A 238 -20.41 -26.32 -1.35
C GLY A 238 -21.37 -25.26 -0.77
N GLN A 239 -20.84 -24.23 -0.10
CA GLN A 239 -21.61 -23.06 0.32
C GLN A 239 -21.45 -21.92 -0.70
N THR A 240 -22.28 -20.90 -0.54
CA THR A 240 -22.21 -19.65 -1.32
C THR A 240 -22.11 -18.42 -0.42
N ALA A 241 -22.26 -18.62 0.90
CA ALA A 241 -22.12 -17.58 1.91
C ALA A 241 -20.66 -17.47 2.36
N CYS A 242 -20.26 -16.31 2.79
CA CYS A 242 -19.02 -16.05 3.52
C CYS A 242 -19.22 -16.55 4.97
N ASP A 243 -18.96 -17.82 5.22
CA ASP A 243 -19.28 -18.51 6.47
C ASP A 243 -18.07 -18.79 7.37
N GLU A 244 -16.85 -18.62 6.84
CA GLU A 244 -15.61 -18.78 7.61
C GLU A 244 -14.84 -17.47 7.65
N ARG A 245 -14.91 -16.76 8.77
CA ARG A 245 -14.28 -15.46 8.95
C ARG A 245 -12.87 -15.62 9.53
N ASN A 246 -11.88 -14.98 8.91
CA ASN A 246 -10.55 -14.82 9.46
C ASN A 246 -10.47 -13.52 10.27
N GLU A 247 -10.34 -13.63 11.58
CA GLU A 247 -10.25 -12.48 12.51
C GLU A 247 -8.87 -11.82 12.54
N MET A 248 -7.95 -12.20 11.66
CA MET A 248 -6.63 -11.58 11.57
C MET A 248 -6.74 -10.09 11.22
N VAL A 249 -5.95 -9.27 11.89
CA VAL A 249 -5.87 -7.84 11.64
C VAL A 249 -4.48 -7.50 11.16
N TYR A 250 -4.40 -6.86 10.00
CA TYR A 250 -3.16 -6.30 9.47
C TYR A 250 -3.28 -4.78 9.34
N SER A 251 -2.16 -4.08 9.51
CA SER A 251 -2.15 -2.61 9.45
C SER A 251 -2.53 -2.07 8.07
N TYR A 252 -2.16 -2.72 6.97
CA TYR A 252 -2.45 -2.26 5.62
C TYR A 252 -3.95 -2.29 5.27
N ASN A 253 -4.72 -3.25 5.81
CA ASN A 253 -6.17 -3.30 5.65
C ASN A 253 -6.87 -2.08 6.28
N GLN A 254 -6.27 -1.46 7.30
CA GLN A 254 -6.81 -0.23 7.90
C GLN A 254 -6.48 1.01 7.05
N GLY A 255 -5.53 0.89 6.13
CA GLY A 255 -5.01 2.01 5.35
C GLY A 255 -5.68 2.19 4.00
N VAL A 256 -5.66 1.17 3.15
CA VAL A 256 -6.03 1.28 1.73
C VAL A 256 -7.43 1.86 1.53
N ILE A 257 -8.38 1.46 2.36
CA ILE A 257 -9.76 1.97 2.32
C ILE A 257 -9.83 3.50 2.45
N LEU A 258 -8.90 4.14 3.19
CA LEU A 258 -8.93 5.58 3.47
C LEU A 258 -8.83 6.41 2.19
N SER A 259 -7.90 6.10 1.29
CA SER A 259 -7.79 6.81 0.02
C SER A 259 -9.00 6.58 -0.88
N GLY A 260 -9.60 5.39 -0.83
CA GLY A 260 -10.85 5.09 -1.50
C GLY A 260 -12.01 5.95 -0.99
N LEU A 261 -12.16 6.05 0.33
CA LEU A 261 -13.18 6.90 0.99
C LEU A 261 -12.99 8.37 0.63
N ARG A 262 -11.76 8.87 0.65
CA ARG A 262 -11.45 10.24 0.24
C ARG A 262 -11.87 10.50 -1.20
N GLY A 263 -11.50 9.64 -2.12
CA GLY A 263 -11.85 9.79 -3.53
C GLY A 263 -13.36 9.68 -3.79
N LEU A 264 -14.07 8.80 -3.09
CA LEU A 264 -15.51 8.69 -3.18
C LEU A 264 -16.20 9.98 -2.71
N TRP A 265 -15.74 10.61 -1.63
CA TRP A 265 -16.24 11.92 -1.23
C TRP A 265 -15.97 12.97 -2.31
N GLU A 266 -14.78 13.01 -2.89
CA GLU A 266 -14.43 13.98 -3.93
C GLU A 266 -15.32 13.86 -5.17
N ALA A 267 -15.75 12.65 -5.52
CA ALA A 267 -16.60 12.39 -6.67
C ALA A 267 -18.09 12.62 -6.39
N THR A 268 -18.56 12.45 -5.14
CA THR A 268 -20.00 12.35 -4.85
C THR A 268 -20.52 13.44 -3.90
N ALA A 269 -19.67 14.12 -3.12
CA ALA A 269 -19.99 15.01 -2.03
C ALA A 269 -20.72 14.33 -0.84
N ASP A 270 -20.76 12.99 -0.77
CA ASP A 270 -21.38 12.30 0.36
C ASP A 270 -20.46 12.34 1.59
N PRO A 271 -20.84 13.05 2.66
CA PRO A 271 -20.00 13.21 3.85
C PRO A 271 -19.84 11.91 4.66
N SER A 272 -20.64 10.90 4.40
CA SER A 272 -20.55 9.61 5.11
C SER A 272 -19.21 8.92 4.86
N TYR A 273 -18.61 9.09 3.68
CA TYR A 273 -17.29 8.54 3.36
C TYR A 273 -16.19 9.14 4.25
N LEU A 274 -16.21 10.45 4.48
CA LEU A 274 -15.26 11.08 5.40
C LEU A 274 -15.52 10.64 6.86
N ALA A 275 -16.78 10.54 7.27
CA ALA A 275 -17.13 10.09 8.61
C ALA A 275 -16.64 8.67 8.89
N ASP A 276 -16.85 7.73 7.97
CA ASP A 276 -16.34 6.36 8.06
C ASP A 276 -14.80 6.35 8.18
N GLY A 277 -14.09 7.21 7.46
CA GLY A 277 -12.64 7.36 7.57
C GLY A 277 -12.19 7.90 8.93
N TYR A 278 -12.85 8.92 9.47
CA TYR A 278 -12.52 9.46 10.80
C TYR A 278 -12.70 8.40 11.89
N ASP A 279 -13.80 7.65 11.85
CA ASP A 279 -14.09 6.60 12.82
C ASP A 279 -13.04 5.49 12.77
N LEU A 280 -12.64 5.07 11.57
CA LEU A 280 -11.60 4.05 11.40
C LEU A 280 -10.24 4.54 11.92
N ILE A 281 -9.82 5.75 11.55
CA ILE A 281 -8.53 6.32 11.99
C ILE A 281 -8.50 6.44 13.52
N ALA A 282 -9.56 6.94 14.15
CA ALA A 282 -9.65 7.01 15.61
C ALA A 282 -9.53 5.64 16.26
N THR A 283 -10.20 4.62 15.69
CA THR A 283 -10.10 3.22 16.14
C THR A 283 -8.68 2.68 16.03
N VAL A 284 -8.00 2.94 14.93
CA VAL A 284 -6.61 2.51 14.72
C VAL A 284 -5.67 3.16 15.74
N ILE A 285 -5.79 4.47 15.95
CA ILE A 285 -4.99 5.20 16.92
C ILE A 285 -5.18 4.61 18.33
N ASP A 286 -6.41 4.36 18.73
CA ASP A 286 -6.72 3.73 20.02
C ASP A 286 -6.16 2.31 20.11
N ALA A 287 -6.22 1.54 19.03
CA ALA A 287 -5.69 0.18 18.95
C ALA A 287 -4.15 0.11 19.00
N THR A 288 -3.44 1.23 18.84
CA THR A 288 -1.99 1.30 19.12
C THR A 288 -1.66 1.58 20.59
N GLY A 289 -2.66 1.84 21.44
CA GLY A 289 -2.48 2.22 22.84
C GLY A 289 -2.11 3.69 23.03
N TRP A 290 -2.26 4.56 22.01
CA TRP A 290 -1.92 5.99 22.06
C TRP A 290 -2.68 6.74 23.15
N ASN A 291 -3.99 6.51 23.25
CA ASN A 291 -4.88 7.18 24.21
C ASN A 291 -5.02 6.45 25.55
N THR A 292 -4.14 5.49 25.86
CA THR A 292 -4.17 4.73 27.11
C THR A 292 -3.94 5.65 28.29
N GLN A 293 -4.97 5.84 29.13
CA GLN A 293 -4.91 6.68 30.33
C GLN A 293 -4.11 6.06 31.48
N ASP A 294 -3.96 4.73 31.48
CA ASP A 294 -3.20 3.99 32.49
C ASP A 294 -1.79 3.70 31.96
N ALA A 295 -0.81 4.48 32.44
CA ALA A 295 0.57 4.32 32.02
C ALA A 295 1.14 2.90 32.30
N SER A 296 0.57 2.14 33.23
CA SER A 296 0.98 0.76 33.51
C SER A 296 0.59 -0.21 32.40
N LYS A 297 -0.38 0.17 31.58
CA LYS A 297 -0.90 -0.60 30.44
C LYS A 297 -0.34 -0.16 29.10
N ALA A 298 0.43 0.90 29.06
CA ALA A 298 0.94 1.44 27.79
C ALA A 298 1.74 0.42 26.95
N SER A 299 2.40 -0.54 27.61
CA SER A 299 3.17 -1.61 26.98
C SER A 299 2.34 -2.87 26.69
N GLU A 300 1.04 -2.90 27.06
CA GLU A 300 0.15 -4.00 26.72
C GLU A 300 -0.30 -3.87 25.27
N TRP A 301 -0.54 -5.01 24.62
CA TRP A 301 -1.09 -5.06 23.28
C TRP A 301 -2.51 -4.49 23.24
N ALA A 302 -2.73 -3.44 22.47
CA ALA A 302 -4.01 -2.74 22.41
C ALA A 302 -4.90 -3.16 21.21
N GLY A 303 -4.38 -3.99 20.30
CA GLY A 303 -5.10 -4.51 19.13
C GLY A 303 -4.33 -4.35 17.81
N LEU A 304 -3.53 -3.29 17.66
CA LEU A 304 -2.70 -3.02 16.48
C LEU A 304 -1.39 -2.32 16.89
N GLY A 305 -0.94 -2.57 18.09
CA GLY A 305 0.30 -2.01 18.63
C GLY A 305 0.26 -1.82 20.14
N ARG A 306 1.28 -1.12 20.64
CA ARG A 306 1.46 -0.74 22.03
C ARG A 306 2.31 0.53 22.14
N ASN A 307 2.23 1.22 23.26
CA ASN A 307 2.90 2.51 23.49
C ASN A 307 2.58 3.59 22.44
N GLY A 308 1.47 3.50 21.76
CA GLY A 308 1.09 4.40 20.65
C GLY A 308 1.81 4.12 19.34
N ILE A 309 2.59 3.04 19.25
CA ILE A 309 3.34 2.67 18.05
C ILE A 309 2.62 1.54 17.33
N MET A 310 2.39 1.72 16.04
CA MET A 310 1.77 0.71 15.21
C MET A 310 2.67 -0.52 15.06
N GLU A 311 2.08 -1.69 15.25
CA GLU A 311 2.73 -2.99 15.11
C GLU A 311 1.79 -3.98 14.43
N ASP A 312 2.30 -4.76 13.49
CA ASP A 312 1.67 -6.02 13.07
C ASP A 312 2.11 -7.15 13.99
N TYR A 313 1.32 -8.23 14.08
CA TYR A 313 1.58 -9.36 15.00
C TYR A 313 2.96 -9.97 14.85
N CYS A 314 3.51 -9.96 13.63
CA CYS A 314 4.81 -10.56 13.32
C CYS A 314 6.01 -9.70 13.77
N ASP A 315 5.82 -8.39 14.03
CA ASP A 315 6.92 -7.45 14.28
C ASP A 315 7.77 -7.85 15.48
N ALA A 316 7.15 -7.99 16.65
CA ALA A 316 7.86 -8.31 17.88
C ALA A 316 8.44 -9.73 17.90
N ALA A 317 7.81 -10.66 17.16
CA ALA A 317 8.31 -12.02 16.97
C ALA A 317 9.44 -12.11 15.94
N ALA A 318 9.70 -11.02 15.19
CA ALA A 318 10.68 -10.93 14.11
C ALA A 318 10.50 -12.04 13.04
N ASN A 319 9.24 -12.40 12.76
CA ASN A 319 8.88 -13.45 11.80
C ASN A 319 8.01 -12.93 10.66
N CYS A 320 7.96 -11.59 10.47
CA CYS A 320 7.26 -10.99 9.34
C CYS A 320 7.78 -11.55 8.01
N SER A 321 6.85 -11.98 7.17
CA SER A 321 7.12 -12.26 5.76
C SER A 321 7.60 -10.98 5.07
N GLN A 322 8.09 -11.11 3.86
CA GLN A 322 8.47 -9.95 3.07
C GLN A 322 7.27 -9.02 2.84
N ASP A 323 6.08 -9.59 2.61
CA ASP A 323 4.83 -8.84 2.45
C ASP A 323 4.51 -7.99 3.67
N ALA A 324 4.52 -8.59 4.86
CA ALA A 324 4.14 -7.90 6.08
C ALA A 324 5.12 -6.78 6.49
N GLN A 325 6.36 -6.81 6.01
CA GLN A 325 7.34 -5.79 6.34
C GLN A 325 6.99 -4.39 5.81
N ILE A 326 6.11 -4.28 4.81
CA ILE A 326 5.73 -2.99 4.23
C ILE A 326 4.35 -2.49 4.70
N PHE A 327 3.55 -3.29 5.39
CA PHE A 327 2.16 -3.01 5.71
C PHE A 327 1.95 -1.67 6.44
N LYS A 328 2.76 -1.35 7.43
CA LYS A 328 2.66 -0.08 8.17
C LYS A 328 2.88 1.14 7.27
N GLY A 329 3.83 1.04 6.34
CA GLY A 329 4.05 2.10 5.35
C GLY A 329 2.84 2.34 4.46
N ILE A 330 2.17 1.27 4.05
CA ILE A 330 0.93 1.33 3.29
C ILE A 330 -0.14 2.11 4.07
N TYR A 331 -0.33 1.79 5.35
CA TYR A 331 -1.28 2.53 6.18
C TYR A 331 -1.00 4.03 6.18
N PHE A 332 0.25 4.42 6.47
CA PHE A 332 0.61 5.85 6.56
C PHE A 332 0.53 6.57 5.21
N HIS A 333 0.81 5.89 4.10
CA HIS A 333 0.60 6.44 2.76
C HIS A 333 -0.87 6.83 2.52
N HIS A 334 -1.80 5.92 2.80
CA HIS A 334 -3.21 6.16 2.56
C HIS A 334 -3.85 7.10 3.59
N LEU A 335 -3.35 7.11 4.83
CA LEU A 335 -3.72 8.11 5.83
C LEU A 335 -3.34 9.52 5.38
N ASP A 336 -2.16 9.69 4.81
CA ASP A 336 -1.70 10.99 4.32
C ASP A 336 -2.56 11.51 3.17
N ILE A 337 -2.93 10.64 2.21
CA ILE A 337 -3.88 10.97 1.13
C ILE A 337 -5.25 11.35 1.70
N PHE A 338 -5.76 10.59 2.66
CA PHE A 338 -7.04 10.90 3.29
C PHE A 338 -7.03 12.30 3.93
N CYS A 339 -5.92 12.66 4.56
CA CYS A 339 -5.75 13.93 5.26
C CYS A 339 -5.22 15.09 4.39
N GLU A 340 -5.14 14.95 3.09
CA GLU A 340 -4.94 16.11 2.21
C GLU A 340 -6.07 17.14 2.42
N PRO A 341 -5.80 18.46 2.39
CA PRO A 341 -6.82 19.48 2.57
C PRO A 341 -7.99 19.31 1.59
N LEU A 342 -9.21 19.55 2.05
CA LEU A 342 -10.36 19.51 1.15
C LEU A 342 -10.37 20.76 0.26
N PRO A 343 -10.62 20.64 -1.05
CA PRO A 343 -10.67 21.78 -1.97
C PRO A 343 -11.88 22.66 -1.66
N THR A 344 -11.67 23.96 -1.47
CA THR A 344 -12.73 24.96 -1.17
C THR A 344 -12.95 25.97 -2.29
N GLU A 345 -11.95 26.22 -3.14
CA GLU A 345 -11.99 27.25 -4.20
C GLU A 345 -11.95 26.66 -5.60
N THR A 346 -11.07 25.70 -5.80
CA THR A 346 -10.85 25.06 -7.11
C THR A 346 -11.05 23.57 -6.95
N PRO A 347 -11.95 22.97 -7.74
CA PRO A 347 -12.11 21.51 -7.69
C PRO A 347 -10.85 20.82 -8.22
N LEU A 348 -10.54 19.63 -7.69
CA LEU A 348 -9.41 18.83 -8.14
C LEU A 348 -9.49 18.54 -9.64
N VAL A 349 -10.68 18.20 -10.12
CA VAL A 349 -10.97 18.02 -11.55
C VAL A 349 -12.22 18.84 -11.89
N GLN A 350 -12.05 19.81 -12.78
CA GLN A 350 -13.12 20.73 -13.18
C GLN A 350 -14.34 19.99 -13.74
N GLY A 351 -15.48 20.18 -13.07
CA GLY A 351 -16.76 19.57 -13.50
C GLY A 351 -16.92 18.10 -13.14
N VAL A 352 -15.97 17.51 -12.43
CA VAL A 352 -15.96 16.10 -12.00
C VAL A 352 -15.95 15.99 -10.47
N THR A 353 -15.10 16.74 -9.81
CA THR A 353 -14.97 16.71 -8.35
C THR A 353 -15.70 17.88 -7.69
N VAL A 354 -16.00 17.68 -6.41
CA VAL A 354 -16.77 18.62 -5.59
C VAL A 354 -15.87 19.58 -4.83
N LEU A 355 -16.46 20.66 -4.34
CA LEU A 355 -15.85 21.58 -3.38
C LEU A 355 -16.46 21.36 -2.00
N ALA A 356 -15.62 21.38 -0.98
CA ALA A 356 -16.07 21.45 0.39
C ALA A 356 -16.59 22.87 0.72
N ASP A 357 -17.63 22.95 1.53
CA ASP A 357 -17.91 24.21 2.21
C ASP A 357 -16.90 24.46 3.34
N GLY A 358 -16.91 25.70 3.86
CA GLY A 358 -15.94 26.10 4.88
C GLY A 358 -16.03 25.30 6.19
N ASP A 359 -17.25 24.89 6.58
CA ASP A 359 -17.46 24.13 7.82
C ASP A 359 -16.94 22.69 7.66
N MET A 360 -17.20 22.07 6.52
CA MET A 360 -16.68 20.73 6.20
C MET A 360 -15.15 20.73 6.11
N ALA A 361 -14.56 21.70 5.43
CA ALA A 361 -13.10 21.81 5.32
C ALA A 361 -12.44 22.04 6.69
N ALA A 362 -13.04 22.86 7.55
CA ALA A 362 -12.58 23.08 8.92
C ALA A 362 -12.68 21.80 9.75
N THR A 363 -13.81 21.10 9.70
CA THR A 363 -14.01 19.83 10.42
C THR A 363 -12.98 18.77 9.99
N HIS A 364 -12.76 18.61 8.67
CA HIS A 364 -11.76 17.68 8.15
C HIS A 364 -10.36 18.03 8.67
N SER A 365 -10.03 19.32 8.63
CA SER A 365 -8.76 19.83 9.10
C SER A 365 -8.54 19.55 10.60
N GLU A 366 -9.56 19.77 11.44
CA GLU A 366 -9.50 19.49 12.88
C GLU A 366 -9.27 18.02 13.18
N HIS A 367 -9.95 17.11 12.45
CA HIS A 367 -9.72 15.67 12.58
C HIS A 367 -8.27 15.33 12.23
N CYS A 368 -7.79 15.72 11.06
CA CYS A 368 -6.45 15.39 10.60
C CYS A 368 -5.35 16.01 11.48
N GLU A 369 -5.51 17.24 11.95
CA GLU A 369 -4.59 17.86 12.90
C GLU A 369 -4.50 17.07 14.22
N SER A 370 -5.60 16.51 14.68
CA SER A 370 -5.61 15.70 15.90
C SER A 370 -4.74 14.43 15.80
N TYR A 371 -4.50 13.94 14.60
CA TYR A 371 -3.68 12.76 14.34
C TYR A 371 -2.16 13.06 14.26
N ALA A 372 -1.79 14.32 14.04
CA ALA A 372 -0.41 14.72 13.74
C ALA A 372 0.59 14.32 14.83
N ALA A 373 0.23 14.44 16.10
CA ALA A 373 1.09 14.04 17.21
C ALA A 373 1.36 12.54 17.22
N TRP A 374 0.36 11.72 16.91
CA TRP A 374 0.50 10.27 16.79
C TRP A 374 1.32 9.86 15.57
N VAL A 375 1.12 10.49 14.42
CA VAL A 375 1.92 10.25 13.21
C VAL A 375 3.39 10.58 13.46
N THR A 376 3.67 11.74 14.10
CA THR A 376 5.03 12.15 14.47
C THR A 376 5.67 11.15 15.44
N HIS A 377 4.93 10.65 16.43
CA HIS A 377 5.41 9.65 17.39
C HIS A 377 5.84 8.35 16.68
N ASN A 378 5.06 7.88 15.71
CA ASN A 378 5.42 6.70 14.92
C ASN A 378 6.64 6.94 14.01
N ALA A 379 6.75 8.12 13.41
CA ALA A 379 7.92 8.49 12.62
C ALA A 379 9.20 8.56 13.47
N GLU A 380 9.13 9.13 14.67
CA GLU A 380 10.25 9.16 15.64
C GLU A 380 10.65 7.76 16.09
N ALA A 381 9.69 6.88 16.31
CA ALA A 381 9.93 5.48 16.65
C ALA A 381 10.68 4.75 15.51
N ALA A 382 10.22 4.92 14.27
CA ALA A 382 10.87 4.37 13.08
C ALA A 382 12.30 4.89 12.92
N ILE A 383 12.53 6.22 13.04
CA ILE A 383 13.87 6.82 13.01
C ILE A 383 14.76 6.26 14.11
N SER A 384 14.22 6.09 15.31
CA SER A 384 14.97 5.58 16.46
C SER A 384 15.41 4.14 16.29
N ASN A 385 14.72 3.38 15.45
CA ASN A 385 15.02 1.97 15.17
C ASN A 385 15.98 1.74 13.98
N ARG A 386 16.61 2.80 13.47
CA ARG A 386 17.61 2.66 12.40
C ARG A 386 18.87 1.95 12.87
N ASP A 387 19.44 1.14 11.98
CA ASP A 387 20.74 0.52 12.17
C ASP A 387 21.89 1.50 11.89
N GLN A 388 23.12 0.99 11.98
CA GLN A 388 24.35 1.78 11.71
C GLN A 388 24.46 2.26 10.25
N TYR A 389 23.68 1.72 9.32
CA TYR A 389 23.63 2.11 7.90
C TYR A 389 22.41 3.00 7.61
N ASN A 390 21.69 3.44 8.64
CA ASN A 390 20.46 4.22 8.58
C ASN A 390 19.27 3.48 7.91
N VAL A 391 19.28 2.16 7.89
CA VAL A 391 18.14 1.37 7.43
C VAL A 391 17.15 1.21 8.58
N ILE A 392 15.88 1.49 8.33
CA ILE A 392 14.80 1.38 9.31
C ILE A 392 14.43 -0.10 9.47
N GLY A 393 14.31 -0.56 10.72
CA GLY A 393 13.89 -1.93 11.03
C GLY A 393 12.39 -2.13 10.99
N GLY A 394 11.94 -3.39 10.93
CA GLY A 394 10.52 -3.75 10.87
C GLY A 394 9.74 -3.38 12.15
N TRP A 395 10.26 -3.69 13.32
CA TRP A 395 9.60 -3.41 14.59
C TRP A 395 9.99 -2.04 15.17
N TRP A 396 9.19 -1.01 14.92
CA TRP A 396 9.50 0.36 15.37
C TRP A 396 9.49 0.51 16.91
N GLY A 397 8.69 -0.30 17.60
CA GLY A 397 8.61 -0.31 19.06
C GLY A 397 9.78 -1.01 19.81
N GLU A 398 10.71 -1.65 19.10
CA GLU A 398 11.76 -2.48 19.70
C GLU A 398 12.53 -1.80 20.83
N LYS A 399 13.05 -0.60 20.60
CA LYS A 399 13.86 0.10 21.58
C LYS A 399 13.09 0.60 22.81
N GLN A 400 11.83 0.93 22.65
CA GLN A 400 10.98 1.37 23.76
C GLN A 400 10.61 0.21 24.66
N ASN A 401 10.31 -0.93 24.07
CA ASN A 401 9.95 -2.14 24.82
C ASN A 401 11.14 -2.76 25.55
N ASN A 402 12.34 -2.71 24.95
CA ASN A 402 13.57 -3.20 25.58
C ASN A 402 14.04 -2.36 26.78
N LYS A 403 13.70 -1.08 26.87
CA LYS A 403 14.03 -0.24 28.03
C LYS A 403 13.34 -0.67 29.33
N ASN A 404 12.19 -1.33 29.22
CA ASN A 404 11.42 -1.81 30.37
C ASN A 404 11.92 -3.16 30.91
N ASN A 405 12.83 -3.85 30.20
CA ASN A 405 13.34 -5.19 30.49
C ASN A 405 14.85 -5.23 30.78
N ASP A 406 15.47 -4.13 31.23
CA ASP A 406 16.92 -4.01 31.42
C ASP A 406 17.41 -4.72 32.70
N ASP A 407 17.03 -6.01 32.88
CA ASP A 407 17.55 -6.91 33.92
C ASP A 407 18.64 -7.88 33.41
N GLY A 408 19.11 -7.70 32.17
CA GLY A 408 20.22 -8.46 31.61
C GLY A 408 19.89 -9.85 31.06
N SER A 409 18.64 -10.21 30.89
CA SER A 409 18.27 -11.48 30.25
C SER A 409 18.16 -11.35 28.72
N GLN A 410 18.97 -12.11 27.98
CA GLN A 410 18.99 -12.15 26.51
C GLN A 410 17.77 -12.88 25.87
N SER A 411 16.71 -13.14 26.64
CA SER A 411 15.53 -13.88 26.21
C SER A 411 14.31 -13.00 25.91
N ALA A 412 14.47 -11.67 25.85
CA ALA A 412 13.35 -10.72 25.90
C ALA A 412 12.49 -10.64 24.63
N THR A 413 12.99 -11.06 23.46
CA THR A 413 12.25 -10.87 22.19
C THR A 413 11.09 -11.85 22.00
N LEU A 414 11.19 -13.08 22.48
CA LEU A 414 10.13 -14.07 22.36
C LEU A 414 8.96 -13.85 23.34
N ASP A 415 9.26 -13.29 24.53
CA ASP A 415 8.25 -12.99 25.55
C ASP A 415 7.37 -11.78 25.19
N MET A 416 7.73 -11.04 24.14
CA MET A 416 6.97 -9.88 23.67
C MET A 416 6.05 -10.16 22.47
N ALA A 417 6.15 -11.32 21.86
CA ALA A 417 5.23 -11.73 20.81
C ALA A 417 3.80 -11.81 21.35
N VAL A 418 2.87 -11.27 20.59
CA VAL A 418 1.45 -11.25 20.95
C VAL A 418 0.79 -12.54 20.45
N PRO A 419 -0.01 -13.24 21.26
CA PRO A 419 -0.77 -14.38 20.76
C PRO A 419 -1.87 -13.88 19.81
N LEU A 420 -2.12 -14.63 18.74
CA LEU A 420 -3.22 -14.33 17.82
C LEU A 420 -4.58 -14.39 18.55
N SER A 421 -5.47 -13.50 18.17
CA SER A 421 -6.87 -13.52 18.65
C SER A 421 -7.57 -14.80 18.20
N PRO A 422 -8.52 -15.33 18.99
CA PRO A 422 -9.29 -16.50 18.56
C PRO A 422 -9.95 -16.28 17.20
N GLY A 423 -9.82 -17.25 16.30
CA GLY A 423 -10.35 -17.15 14.93
C GLY A 423 -9.45 -16.44 13.94
N SER A 424 -8.25 -16.00 14.36
CA SER A 424 -7.25 -15.42 13.48
C SER A 424 -6.34 -16.49 12.89
N TRP A 425 -6.10 -16.38 11.59
CA TRP A 425 -5.13 -17.18 10.85
C TRP A 425 -4.16 -16.25 10.14
N ASP A 426 -2.90 -16.32 10.50
CA ASP A 426 -1.87 -15.45 9.91
C ASP A 426 -1.39 -16.05 8.58
N VAL A 427 -2.21 -15.93 7.55
CA VAL A 427 -1.95 -16.49 6.21
C VAL A 427 -0.74 -15.84 5.52
N VAL A 428 -0.35 -14.65 5.94
CA VAL A 428 0.76 -13.91 5.34
C VAL A 428 2.11 -14.34 5.92
N ASN A 429 2.17 -14.59 7.23
CA ASN A 429 3.44 -14.87 7.93
C ASN A 429 3.64 -16.34 8.27
N ASP A 430 2.60 -17.15 8.25
CA ASP A 430 2.69 -18.60 8.50
C ASP A 430 2.35 -19.40 7.23
N PRO A 431 3.35 -19.70 6.38
CA PRO A 431 3.13 -20.46 5.14
C PRO A 431 2.62 -21.88 5.40
N SER A 432 2.73 -22.42 6.61
CA SER A 432 2.18 -23.74 6.95
C SER A 432 0.65 -23.74 6.95
N ILE A 433 0.02 -22.59 7.18
CA ILE A 433 -1.44 -22.44 7.14
C ILE A 433 -1.94 -22.57 5.70
N LEU A 434 -1.19 -22.09 4.71
CA LEU A 434 -1.52 -22.21 3.29
C LEU A 434 -1.53 -23.68 2.79
N ASP A 435 -0.91 -24.59 3.54
CA ASP A 435 -0.85 -26.02 3.22
C ASP A 435 -1.96 -26.85 3.92
N HIS A 436 -2.83 -26.24 4.74
CA HIS A 436 -3.91 -26.89 5.46
C HIS A 436 -5.29 -26.60 4.83
N GLU A 437 -6.17 -27.63 4.82
CA GLU A 437 -7.60 -27.47 4.49
C GLU A 437 -8.24 -26.38 5.39
N PRO A 438 -9.13 -25.53 4.85
CA PRO A 438 -9.79 -25.59 3.55
C PRO A 438 -9.06 -24.83 2.41
N TRP A 439 -7.90 -24.30 2.64
CA TRP A 439 -7.18 -23.28 1.85
C TRP A 439 -6.32 -23.84 0.72
N THR A 440 -6.09 -25.13 0.67
CA THR A 440 -5.20 -25.68 -0.32
C THR A 440 -5.94 -25.97 -1.61
N CYS A 441 -5.56 -25.27 -2.64
CA CYS A 441 -5.60 -25.85 -3.97
C CYS A 441 -4.83 -27.18 -3.94
N GLU A 442 -5.43 -28.27 -4.43
CA GLU A 442 -4.70 -29.50 -4.65
C GLU A 442 -3.40 -29.19 -5.41
N ARG A 443 -2.31 -29.91 -5.14
CA ARG A 443 -0.97 -29.67 -5.73
C ARG A 443 -0.96 -29.40 -7.25
N SER A 444 -2.00 -29.83 -7.97
CA SER A 444 -2.22 -29.58 -9.39
C SER A 444 -2.41 -28.12 -9.74
N CYS A 445 -3.02 -27.29 -8.90
CA CYS A 445 -3.23 -25.87 -9.21
C CYS A 445 -1.93 -25.06 -9.10
N ARG A 446 -1.01 -25.45 -8.18
CA ARG A 446 0.33 -24.83 -8.09
C ARG A 446 1.21 -25.13 -9.30
N GLN A 447 1.00 -26.25 -9.99
CA GLN A 447 1.78 -26.62 -11.17
C GLN A 447 1.25 -25.99 -12.46
N GLU A 448 -0.03 -25.65 -12.53
CA GLU A 448 -0.60 -24.99 -13.70
C GLU A 448 -0.32 -23.49 -13.73
N ALA A 449 -0.20 -22.84 -12.57
CA ALA A 449 0.20 -21.42 -12.47
C ALA A 449 1.69 -21.19 -12.80
N VAL A 450 2.53 -22.24 -12.78
CA VAL A 450 3.98 -22.20 -13.07
C VAL A 450 4.34 -22.94 -14.36
N GLY A 451 3.35 -23.39 -15.13
CA GLY A 451 3.54 -24.21 -16.32
C GLY A 451 3.98 -23.48 -17.57
N GLY A 452 5.24 -23.05 -17.59
CA GLY A 452 5.98 -22.97 -18.84
C GLY A 452 6.42 -24.37 -19.25
N PRO A 453 6.60 -24.68 -20.56
CA PRO A 453 6.83 -26.03 -21.05
C PRO A 453 8.14 -26.61 -20.53
N SER A 454 8.06 -27.73 -19.86
CA SER A 454 9.21 -28.53 -19.47
C SER A 454 9.97 -29.04 -20.73
N SER A 455 11.10 -28.46 -21.03
CA SER A 455 12.11 -29.09 -21.88
C SER A 455 13.11 -29.76 -20.97
N ASP A 456 12.97 -31.08 -20.79
CA ASP A 456 14.04 -31.94 -20.38
C ASP A 456 15.19 -31.80 -21.37
N ASN A 457 16.37 -31.38 -20.91
CA ASN A 457 17.64 -32.07 -21.19
C ASN A 457 18.85 -31.34 -20.58
N GLY A 458 19.48 -32.03 -19.65
CA GLY A 458 20.94 -32.21 -19.71
C GLY A 458 21.82 -31.28 -18.91
N SER A 459 22.24 -31.78 -17.76
CA SER A 459 23.59 -31.66 -17.16
C SER A 459 24.15 -30.31 -16.75
N GLY A 460 24.17 -30.08 -15.43
CA GLY A 460 25.43 -29.71 -14.76
C GLY A 460 25.76 -28.27 -14.64
N SER A 461 25.41 -27.70 -13.51
CA SER A 461 26.36 -27.09 -12.57
C SER A 461 25.58 -26.50 -11.39
N ASP A 462 26.01 -26.86 -10.18
CA ASP A 462 25.54 -26.36 -8.91
C ASP A 462 25.53 -24.82 -8.85
N ALA A 463 24.38 -24.25 -9.03
CA ALA A 463 24.07 -22.95 -8.44
C ALA A 463 23.42 -23.26 -7.09
N THR A 464 24.21 -23.18 -6.03
CA THR A 464 23.74 -23.26 -4.65
C THR A 464 22.70 -22.17 -4.44
N SER A 465 21.43 -22.58 -4.47
CA SER A 465 20.33 -21.78 -3.94
C SER A 465 20.62 -21.55 -2.45
N ILE A 466 20.91 -20.33 -2.08
CA ILE A 466 21.01 -19.91 -0.68
C ILE A 466 19.58 -20.05 -0.12
N PRO A 467 19.34 -20.89 0.89
CA PRO A 467 18.01 -21.03 1.47
C PRO A 467 17.57 -19.66 2.04
N HIS A 468 16.33 -19.25 1.78
CA HIS A 468 15.73 -18.02 2.29
C HIS A 468 15.89 -17.83 3.82
N THR A 469 16.07 -18.90 4.55
CA THR A 469 16.30 -18.92 6.01
C THR A 469 17.68 -18.41 6.44
N GLU A 470 18.66 -18.26 5.58
CA GLU A 470 20.00 -17.78 5.99
C GLU A 470 20.20 -16.27 5.87
N LEU A 471 19.41 -15.58 5.03
CA LEU A 471 19.45 -14.11 4.94
C LEU A 471 18.78 -13.43 6.15
N GLN A 472 17.79 -14.07 6.77
CA GLN A 472 17.12 -13.56 7.97
C GLN A 472 17.91 -13.77 9.27
N LYS A 473 18.97 -14.59 9.28
CA LYS A 473 19.72 -14.97 10.49
C LYS A 473 21.01 -14.19 10.73
N ARG A 474 21.26 -13.07 10.02
CA ARG A 474 22.60 -12.47 10.07
C ARG A 474 22.96 -11.74 11.35
N ASP A 475 22.03 -11.34 12.22
CA ASP A 475 22.34 -10.65 13.49
C ASP A 475 21.31 -10.76 14.61
N GLY A 476 20.25 -11.57 14.47
CA GLY A 476 19.22 -11.72 15.51
C GLY A 476 18.36 -10.49 15.75
N ARG A 477 18.36 -9.52 14.83
CA ARG A 477 17.52 -8.33 14.87
C ARG A 477 16.37 -8.48 13.88
N PRO A 478 15.23 -7.77 14.11
CA PRO A 478 14.18 -7.61 13.13
C PRO A 478 14.76 -7.15 11.80
N SER A 479 14.31 -7.73 10.72
CA SER A 479 14.91 -7.56 9.39
C SER A 479 14.99 -6.08 8.98
N HIS A 480 16.14 -5.68 8.48
CA HIS A 480 16.39 -4.39 7.85
C HIS A 480 16.48 -4.64 6.35
N THR A 481 15.40 -4.44 5.64
CA THR A 481 15.23 -4.75 4.21
C THR A 481 14.84 -3.50 3.43
N VAL A 482 14.72 -3.63 2.12
CA VAL A 482 14.15 -2.56 1.29
C VAL A 482 12.69 -2.32 1.63
N ASP A 483 11.98 -3.38 2.03
CA ASP A 483 10.56 -3.34 2.37
C ASP A 483 10.34 -2.60 3.70
N THR A 484 11.13 -2.90 4.73
CA THR A 484 11.10 -2.13 5.99
C THR A 484 11.52 -0.68 5.79
N GLN A 485 12.45 -0.41 4.86
CA GLN A 485 12.83 0.95 4.50
C GLN A 485 11.68 1.68 3.77
N GLY A 486 10.96 1.01 2.87
CA GLY A 486 9.75 1.55 2.25
C GLY A 486 8.68 1.89 3.28
N SER A 487 8.44 0.98 4.22
CA SER A 487 7.53 1.22 5.36
C SER A 487 7.93 2.46 6.16
N GLY A 488 9.24 2.63 6.41
CA GLY A 488 9.77 3.83 7.07
C GLY A 488 9.59 5.11 6.26
N VAL A 489 9.73 5.06 4.93
CA VAL A 489 9.50 6.23 4.06
C VAL A 489 8.04 6.68 4.14
N GLY A 490 7.08 5.75 4.11
CA GLY A 490 5.66 6.07 4.23
C GLY A 490 5.33 6.89 5.47
N VAL A 491 5.76 6.44 6.66
CA VAL A 491 5.50 7.17 7.90
C VAL A 491 6.28 8.50 7.99
N LEU A 492 7.48 8.57 7.45
CA LEU A 492 8.27 9.81 7.47
C LEU A 492 7.70 10.86 6.54
N ARG A 493 7.23 10.46 5.35
CA ARG A 493 6.53 11.34 4.41
C ARG A 493 5.24 11.87 5.05
N ALA A 494 4.39 11.00 5.59
CA ALA A 494 3.19 11.41 6.29
C ALA A 494 3.49 12.42 7.41
N ALA A 495 4.49 12.18 8.27
CA ALA A 495 4.87 13.11 9.32
C ALA A 495 5.37 14.46 8.80
N SER A 496 6.09 14.47 7.68
CA SER A 496 6.53 15.69 6.99
C SER A 496 5.34 16.51 6.50
N ASP A 497 4.41 15.86 5.80
CA ASP A 497 3.26 16.52 5.18
C ASP A 497 2.27 17.02 6.22
N PHE A 498 1.99 16.23 7.28
CA PHE A 498 1.21 16.70 8.43
C PHE A 498 1.84 17.92 9.09
N THR A 499 3.16 17.92 9.29
CA THR A 499 3.88 19.06 9.89
C THR A 499 3.79 20.30 9.00
N ARG A 500 3.98 20.15 7.71
CA ARG A 500 3.89 21.24 6.72
C ARG A 500 2.50 21.88 6.75
N ARG A 501 1.45 21.08 6.61
CA ARG A 501 0.04 21.54 6.66
C ARG A 501 -0.32 22.30 7.95
N MET A 502 0.28 21.90 9.08
CA MET A 502 0.10 22.65 10.35
C MET A 502 0.83 24.00 10.36
N LEU A 503 2.02 24.09 9.77
CA LEU A 503 2.80 25.33 9.74
C LEU A 503 2.16 26.38 8.83
N GLU A 504 1.57 26.01 7.71
CA GLU A 504 0.89 26.91 6.78
C GLU A 504 -0.27 27.69 7.41
N LYS A 505 -0.97 27.11 8.38
CA LYS A 505 -2.05 27.78 9.10
C LYS A 505 -1.59 28.80 10.13
N THR A 506 -0.33 28.75 10.50
CA THR A 506 0.23 29.67 11.52
C THR A 506 0.83 30.94 10.93
N VAL A 507 0.94 31.01 9.62
CA VAL A 507 1.43 32.16 8.84
C VAL A 507 0.26 32.94 8.26
#